data_5532a19ce5bddb81d3e7546d411f6bf2
#
_entry.id   5532a19ce5bddb81d3e7546d411f6bf2
#
_cell.length_a   1.000
_cell.length_b   1.000
_cell.length_c   1.000
_cell.angle_alpha   90.00
_cell.angle_beta   90.00
_cell.angle_gamma   90.00
#
_symmetry.space_group_name_H-M   'P 1'
#
loop_
_entity.id
_entity.type
_entity.pdbx_description
1 polymer ?
#
loop_
_entity_poly.entity_id
_entity_poly.type
_entity_poly.pdbx_seq_one_letter_code
_entity_poly.pdbx_strand_id
1 'polypeptide(L)'
;MALNNPIYYWEPIYTLKEVKAINKKLKKDFLHVDTTSLAAQGVVKTSKVDAVLWKDAKKYLHKFNSHVRFRNSIAFGFHLFPENDYNWFFFNKYNAEASAEYGWHMDAHAYSPSDIKLTALLNLSEAPYEGGKLEIRGSTLTNVPELDSPGNMVIFPSFFLHGEEPITKGIRRSIVSWLVGPYLK
;
A
#
# COMPACT_ATOMS: atom_id res chain seq x y z
N MET A 1 -20.00 23.83 -4.39
CA MET A 1 -19.67 22.40 -4.54
C MET A 1 -18.80 22.02 -3.36
N ALA A 2 -19.29 21.19 -2.46
CA ALA A 2 -18.44 20.60 -1.42
C ALA A 2 -17.50 19.62 -2.15
N LEU A 3 -16.19 19.87 -2.09
CA LEU A 3 -15.18 18.91 -2.49
C LEU A 3 -15.22 17.79 -1.44
N ASN A 4 -16.06 16.79 -1.64
CA ASN A 4 -16.00 15.55 -0.89
C ASN A 4 -14.81 14.75 -1.42
N ASN A 5 -13.59 15.21 -1.11
CA ASN A 5 -12.43 14.35 -1.27
C ASN A 5 -12.52 13.27 -0.18
N PRO A 6 -12.74 12.02 -0.54
CA PRO A 6 -12.78 10.96 0.45
C PRO A 6 -11.40 10.88 1.13
N ILE A 7 -11.38 10.57 2.43
CA ILE A 7 -10.12 10.28 3.15
C ILE A 7 -9.42 9.12 2.47
N TYR A 8 -10.18 8.13 2.00
CA TYR A 8 -9.71 7.01 1.20
C TYR A 8 -10.78 6.57 0.20
N TYR A 9 -10.37 5.80 -0.79
CA TYR A 9 -11.23 5.08 -1.72
C TYR A 9 -10.86 3.59 -1.71
N TRP A 10 -11.84 2.70 -1.84
CA TRP A 10 -11.61 1.27 -1.92
C TRP A 10 -12.46 0.60 -2.99
N GLU A 11 -11.99 -0.53 -3.50
CA GLU A 11 -12.78 -1.44 -4.34
C GLU A 11 -12.20 -2.86 -4.37
N PRO A 12 -13.04 -3.90 -4.57
CA PRO A 12 -12.58 -5.25 -4.83
C PRO A 12 -12.10 -5.34 -6.29
N ILE A 13 -10.83 -5.68 -6.50
CA ILE A 13 -10.26 -5.79 -7.85
C ILE A 13 -9.79 -7.19 -8.20
N TYR A 14 -9.49 -8.04 -7.24
CA TYR A 14 -9.09 -9.41 -7.47
C TYR A 14 -9.92 -10.40 -6.65
N THR A 15 -10.17 -11.56 -7.22
CA THR A 15 -10.67 -12.73 -6.50
C THR A 15 -9.56 -13.41 -5.71
N LEU A 16 -9.89 -14.21 -4.70
CA LEU A 16 -8.90 -15.00 -3.95
C LEU A 16 -8.07 -15.93 -4.85
N LYS A 17 -8.65 -16.45 -5.93
CA LYS A 17 -7.95 -17.28 -6.92
C LYS A 17 -6.86 -16.47 -7.65
N GLU A 18 -7.18 -15.25 -8.05
CA GLU A 18 -6.22 -14.32 -8.68
C GLU A 18 -5.14 -13.93 -7.69
N VAL A 19 -5.49 -13.61 -6.43
CA VAL A 19 -4.51 -13.29 -5.36
C VAL A 19 -3.48 -14.41 -5.20
N LYS A 20 -3.93 -15.68 -5.10
CA LYS A 20 -3.03 -16.83 -5.01
C LYS A 20 -2.12 -16.96 -6.23
N ALA A 21 -2.67 -16.72 -7.43
CA ALA A 21 -1.89 -16.75 -8.67
C ALA A 21 -0.83 -15.65 -8.73
N ILE A 22 -1.18 -14.42 -8.31
CA ILE A 22 -0.27 -13.27 -8.21
C ILE A 22 0.89 -13.60 -7.26
N ASN A 23 0.59 -14.02 -6.03
CA ASN A 23 1.60 -14.37 -5.03
C ASN A 23 2.59 -15.43 -5.52
N LYS A 24 2.08 -16.50 -6.15
CA LYS A 24 2.92 -17.57 -6.71
C LYS A 24 3.92 -17.04 -7.74
N LYS A 25 3.53 -16.04 -8.51
CA LYS A 25 4.29 -15.51 -9.62
C LYS A 25 5.30 -14.44 -9.18
N LEU A 26 4.86 -13.52 -8.31
CA LEU A 26 5.72 -12.42 -7.85
C LEU A 26 6.91 -12.90 -7.02
N LYS A 27 6.79 -13.99 -6.27
CA LYS A 27 7.88 -14.53 -5.42
C LYS A 27 9.21 -14.78 -6.14
N LYS A 28 9.18 -14.96 -7.46
CA LYS A 28 10.37 -15.23 -8.26
C LYS A 28 11.21 -13.98 -8.52
N ASP A 29 10.58 -12.82 -8.46
CA ASP A 29 11.15 -11.54 -8.87
C ASP A 29 11.40 -10.63 -7.65
N PHE A 30 11.25 -11.15 -6.41
CA PHE A 30 11.42 -10.39 -5.18
C PHE A 30 12.89 -10.09 -4.88
N LEU A 31 13.13 -8.83 -4.52
CA LEU A 31 14.36 -8.37 -3.89
C LEU A 31 14.06 -8.06 -2.42
N HIS A 32 14.83 -8.63 -1.50
CA HIS A 32 14.66 -8.36 -0.07
C HIS A 32 15.07 -6.93 0.26
N VAL A 33 14.25 -6.25 1.07
CA VAL A 33 14.50 -4.88 1.53
C VAL A 33 14.81 -4.89 3.02
N ASP A 34 15.96 -4.30 3.39
CA ASP A 34 16.29 -4.07 4.80
C ASP A 34 15.46 -2.88 5.33
N THR A 35 14.67 -3.14 6.37
CA THR A 35 13.81 -2.13 7.00
C THR A 35 14.38 -1.55 8.30
N THR A 36 15.59 -1.89 8.67
CA THR A 36 16.21 -1.41 9.93
C THR A 36 16.38 0.11 9.97
N SER A 37 16.54 0.75 8.82
CA SER A 37 16.62 2.21 8.71
C SER A 37 15.34 2.94 9.16
N LEU A 38 14.18 2.30 9.07
CA LEU A 38 12.90 2.87 9.51
C LEU A 38 12.81 2.92 11.04
N ALA A 39 13.31 1.89 11.73
CA ALA A 39 13.41 1.89 13.19
C ALA A 39 14.33 3.02 13.68
N ALA A 40 15.39 3.33 12.97
CA ALA A 40 16.29 4.45 13.29
C ALA A 40 15.59 5.82 13.15
N GLN A 41 14.50 5.93 12.42
CA GLN A 41 13.66 7.12 12.30
C GLN A 41 12.56 7.20 13.36
N GLY A 42 12.54 6.27 14.33
CA GLY A 42 11.54 6.21 15.39
C GLY A 42 10.21 5.59 14.97
N VAL A 43 10.12 5.03 13.76
CA VAL A 43 8.93 4.32 13.29
C VAL A 43 9.12 2.82 13.48
N VAL A 44 8.21 2.19 14.22
CA VAL A 44 8.20 0.73 14.38
C VAL A 44 7.73 0.09 13.08
N LYS A 45 8.56 -0.75 12.48
CA LYS A 45 8.19 -1.60 11.34
C LYS A 45 8.81 -2.98 11.48
N THR A 46 8.00 -3.95 11.79
CA THR A 46 8.43 -5.34 12.04
C THR A 46 7.96 -6.32 10.95
N SER A 47 7.32 -5.80 9.89
CA SER A 47 6.97 -6.61 8.72
C SER A 47 8.22 -6.98 7.91
N LYS A 48 8.22 -8.17 7.32
CA LYS A 48 9.17 -8.50 6.27
C LYS A 48 8.77 -7.79 4.98
N VAL A 49 9.73 -7.13 4.33
CA VAL A 49 9.51 -6.40 3.08
C VAL A 49 10.34 -6.99 1.96
N ASP A 50 9.69 -7.31 0.86
CA ASP A 50 10.33 -7.61 -0.41
C ASP A 50 9.88 -6.56 -1.44
N ALA A 51 10.70 -6.25 -2.43
CA ALA A 51 10.38 -5.29 -3.48
C ALA A 51 10.41 -5.94 -4.85
N VAL A 52 9.62 -5.40 -5.78
CA VAL A 52 9.59 -5.83 -7.18
C VAL A 52 9.47 -4.61 -8.09
N LEU A 53 10.20 -4.62 -9.19
CA LEU A 53 10.11 -3.55 -10.20
C LEU A 53 8.85 -3.70 -11.05
N TRP A 54 8.32 -2.56 -11.50
CA TRP A 54 7.16 -2.54 -12.38
C TRP A 54 7.35 -3.40 -13.62
N LYS A 55 8.50 -3.33 -14.29
CA LYS A 55 8.81 -4.14 -15.49
C LYS A 55 8.55 -5.64 -15.29
N ASP A 56 8.79 -6.15 -14.07
CA ASP A 56 8.66 -7.56 -13.72
C ASP A 56 7.24 -7.89 -13.21
N ALA A 57 6.61 -6.92 -12.52
CA ALA A 57 5.29 -7.07 -11.91
C ALA A 57 4.12 -6.70 -12.83
N LYS A 58 4.33 -5.87 -13.87
CA LYS A 58 3.25 -5.26 -14.67
C LYS A 58 2.26 -6.26 -15.24
N LYS A 59 2.70 -7.42 -15.69
CA LYS A 59 1.80 -8.47 -16.21
C LYS A 59 0.82 -9.04 -15.18
N TYR A 60 1.08 -8.85 -13.89
CA TYR A 60 0.24 -9.35 -12.80
C TYR A 60 -0.49 -8.23 -12.07
N LEU A 61 0.12 -7.04 -11.98
CA LEU A 61 -0.39 -5.89 -11.24
C LEU A 61 -0.97 -4.79 -12.15
N HIS A 62 -1.01 -5.01 -13.47
CA HIS A 62 -1.56 -4.01 -14.41
C HIS A 62 -2.97 -3.58 -14.03
N LYS A 63 -3.85 -4.53 -13.68
CA LYS A 63 -5.22 -4.22 -13.25
C LYS A 63 -5.22 -3.31 -12.01
N PHE A 64 -4.43 -3.65 -10.97
CA PHE A 64 -4.29 -2.80 -9.78
C PHE A 64 -3.83 -1.39 -10.15
N ASN A 65 -2.73 -1.24 -10.87
CA ASN A 65 -2.18 0.05 -11.24
C ASN A 65 -3.15 0.89 -12.10
N SER A 66 -3.84 0.27 -13.05
CA SER A 66 -4.84 0.95 -13.88
C SER A 66 -6.03 1.46 -13.07
N HIS A 67 -6.53 0.67 -12.12
CA HIS A 67 -7.60 1.11 -11.23
C HIS A 67 -7.15 2.26 -10.33
N VAL A 68 -5.96 2.20 -9.75
CA VAL A 68 -5.41 3.30 -8.94
C VAL A 68 -5.37 4.60 -9.72
N ARG A 69 -4.84 4.59 -10.96
CA ARG A 69 -4.76 5.79 -11.80
C ARG A 69 -6.12 6.30 -12.25
N PHE A 70 -7.03 5.40 -12.59
CA PHE A 70 -8.41 5.77 -12.93
C PHE A 70 -9.10 6.41 -11.72
N ARG A 71 -8.96 5.84 -10.52
CA ARG A 71 -9.57 6.41 -9.31
C ARG A 71 -8.95 7.75 -8.91
N ASN A 72 -7.65 7.93 -9.13
CA ASN A 72 -7.05 9.25 -8.98
C ASN A 72 -7.73 10.29 -9.87
N SER A 73 -8.01 9.97 -11.12
CA SER A 73 -8.58 10.95 -12.07
C SER A 73 -10.00 11.41 -11.71
N ILE A 74 -10.75 10.60 -10.95
CA ILE A 74 -12.15 10.92 -10.59
C ILE A 74 -12.34 11.28 -9.11
N ALA A 75 -11.46 10.84 -8.20
CA ALA A 75 -11.65 11.02 -6.76
C ALA A 75 -10.65 11.98 -6.11
N PHE A 76 -9.38 11.99 -6.54
CA PHE A 76 -8.32 12.77 -5.91
C PHE A 76 -7.76 13.89 -6.79
N GLY A 77 -7.66 13.68 -8.10
CA GLY A 77 -7.26 14.70 -9.06
C GLY A 77 -5.78 15.11 -9.02
N PHE A 78 -4.90 14.30 -8.42
CA PHE A 78 -3.47 14.62 -8.39
C PHE A 78 -2.84 14.49 -9.77
N HIS A 79 -1.96 15.43 -10.11
CA HIS A 79 -1.07 15.27 -11.25
C HIS A 79 -0.02 14.21 -10.87
N LEU A 80 -0.06 13.08 -11.57
CA LEU A 80 0.86 11.96 -11.38
C LEU A 80 1.80 11.83 -12.55
N PHE A 81 3.08 11.54 -12.27
CA PHE A 81 3.99 11.15 -13.33
C PHE A 81 3.55 9.81 -13.95
N PRO A 82 3.82 9.58 -15.24
CA PRO A 82 3.58 8.28 -15.85
C PRO A 82 4.41 7.20 -15.12
N GLU A 83 3.87 6.00 -15.11
CA GLU A 83 4.65 4.85 -14.64
C GLU A 83 5.82 4.57 -15.58
N ASN A 84 6.90 4.07 -15.01
CA ASN A 84 8.06 3.59 -15.75
C ASN A 84 8.52 2.23 -15.20
N ASP A 85 9.34 1.54 -15.96
CA ASP A 85 9.79 0.18 -15.66
C ASP A 85 10.55 0.05 -14.33
N TYR A 86 11.06 1.15 -13.78
CA TYR A 86 11.83 1.20 -12.54
C TYR A 86 11.01 1.64 -11.31
N ASN A 87 9.69 1.85 -11.45
CA ASN A 87 8.84 2.05 -10.30
C ASN A 87 8.82 0.79 -9.42
N TRP A 88 8.90 0.99 -8.11
CA TRP A 88 8.91 -0.07 -7.12
C TRP A 88 7.52 -0.34 -6.57
N PHE A 89 7.25 -1.63 -6.35
CA PHE A 89 6.14 -2.13 -5.55
C PHE A 89 6.72 -2.88 -4.36
N PHE A 90 6.23 -2.59 -3.15
CA PHE A 90 6.74 -3.19 -1.93
C PHE A 90 5.73 -4.21 -1.41
N PHE A 91 6.17 -5.44 -1.29
CA PHE A 91 5.40 -6.54 -0.77
C PHE A 91 5.69 -6.72 0.71
N ASN A 92 4.68 -6.46 1.56
CA ASN A 92 4.79 -6.56 3.00
C ASN A 92 4.17 -7.87 3.47
N LYS A 93 4.87 -8.55 4.38
CA LYS A 93 4.39 -9.74 5.07
C LYS A 93 4.41 -9.48 6.57
N TYR A 94 3.24 -9.42 7.17
CA TYR A 94 3.03 -9.28 8.60
C TYR A 94 2.71 -10.65 9.18
N ASN A 95 3.47 -11.10 10.19
CA ASN A 95 3.31 -12.40 10.84
C ASN A 95 2.95 -12.19 12.32
N ALA A 96 1.91 -12.86 12.79
CA ALA A 96 1.47 -12.82 14.18
C ALA A 96 2.54 -13.29 15.18
N GLU A 97 3.37 -14.27 14.79
CA GLU A 97 4.47 -14.76 15.64
C GLU A 97 5.49 -13.66 16.00
N ALA A 98 5.60 -12.64 15.15
CA ALA A 98 6.45 -11.48 15.37
C ALA A 98 5.67 -10.24 15.84
N SER A 99 4.36 -10.37 16.13
CA SER A 99 3.44 -9.23 16.39
C SER A 99 3.66 -8.10 15.38
N ALA A 100 3.77 -8.48 14.09
CA ALA A 100 4.22 -7.56 13.07
C ALA A 100 3.24 -6.41 12.87
N GLU A 101 3.78 -5.19 12.87
CA GLU A 101 3.04 -3.93 12.75
C GLU A 101 3.79 -2.92 11.88
N TYR A 102 3.13 -1.82 11.56
CA TYR A 102 3.77 -0.63 11.02
C TYR A 102 3.20 0.60 11.73
N GLY A 103 4.04 1.20 12.59
CA GLY A 103 3.66 2.35 13.41
C GLY A 103 3.21 3.56 12.58
N TRP A 104 2.70 4.57 13.27
CA TRP A 104 2.19 5.80 12.66
C TRP A 104 3.26 6.55 11.86
N HIS A 105 2.97 6.81 10.60
CA HIS A 105 3.87 7.50 9.67
C HIS A 105 3.09 8.18 8.54
N MET A 106 3.78 9.00 7.77
CA MET A 106 3.33 9.55 6.50
C MET A 106 4.28 9.05 5.41
N ASP A 107 3.75 8.71 4.25
CA ASP A 107 4.58 8.30 3.11
C ASP A 107 5.16 9.49 2.33
N ALA A 108 4.56 10.68 2.48
CA ALA A 108 5.07 11.89 1.86
C ALA A 108 6.32 12.38 2.58
N HIS A 109 7.49 12.30 1.92
CA HIS A 109 8.77 12.72 2.47
C HIS A 109 9.29 13.98 1.78
N ALA A 110 9.78 14.94 2.57
CA ALA A 110 10.27 16.25 2.11
C ALA A 110 11.58 16.21 1.30
N TYR A 111 12.23 15.07 1.16
CA TYR A 111 13.60 14.96 0.61
C TYR A 111 13.69 14.22 -0.73
N SER A 112 12.56 13.93 -1.37
CA SER A 112 12.54 13.30 -2.69
C SER A 112 12.53 14.38 -3.78
N PRO A 113 13.06 14.13 -4.98
CA PRO A 113 12.93 15.04 -6.14
C PRO A 113 11.48 15.14 -6.67
N SER A 114 10.54 14.48 -6.02
CA SER A 114 9.11 14.50 -6.34
C SER A 114 8.31 14.13 -5.09
N ASP A 115 7.06 14.61 -5.01
CA ASP A 115 6.15 14.23 -3.93
C ASP A 115 5.50 12.88 -4.18
N ILE A 116 5.41 12.06 -3.15
CA ILE A 116 4.47 10.94 -3.12
C ILE A 116 3.07 11.52 -2.90
N LYS A 117 2.18 11.38 -3.89
CA LYS A 117 0.82 11.94 -3.87
C LYS A 117 -0.20 10.97 -3.29
N LEU A 118 -0.11 9.72 -3.71
CA LEU A 118 -1.04 8.68 -3.31
C LEU A 118 -0.29 7.43 -2.83
N THR A 119 -0.80 6.86 -1.75
CA THR A 119 -0.49 5.52 -1.30
C THR A 119 -1.61 4.59 -1.75
N ALA A 120 -1.26 3.52 -2.43
CA ALA A 120 -2.18 2.49 -2.87
C ALA A 120 -1.78 1.14 -2.26
N LEU A 121 -2.70 0.54 -1.53
CA LEU A 121 -2.55 -0.76 -0.90
C LEU A 121 -3.44 -1.80 -1.59
N LEU A 122 -2.93 -3.01 -1.72
CA LEU A 122 -3.69 -4.17 -2.20
C LEU A 122 -3.50 -5.33 -1.23
N ASN A 123 -4.59 -5.88 -0.68
CA ASN A 123 -4.52 -7.06 0.17
C ASN A 123 -4.27 -8.32 -0.67
N LEU A 124 -3.15 -8.97 -0.42
CA LEU A 124 -2.75 -10.24 -1.05
C LEU A 124 -2.72 -11.41 -0.06
N SER A 125 -3.43 -11.33 1.06
CA SER A 125 -3.56 -12.44 2.01
C SER A 125 -4.27 -13.64 1.37
N GLU A 126 -3.79 -14.84 1.66
CA GLU A 126 -4.33 -16.09 1.07
C GLU A 126 -5.25 -16.86 2.02
N ALA A 127 -5.25 -16.47 3.29
CA ALA A 127 -6.04 -17.03 4.38
C ALA A 127 -6.51 -15.93 5.32
N PRO A 128 -7.54 -16.18 6.13
CA PRO A 128 -7.98 -15.25 7.18
C PRO A 128 -6.85 -14.94 8.18
N TYR A 129 -6.87 -13.73 8.71
CA TYR A 129 -5.97 -13.25 9.76
C TYR A 129 -6.76 -12.36 10.73
N GLU A 130 -6.19 -12.06 11.90
CA GLU A 130 -6.76 -11.17 12.90
C GLU A 130 -5.76 -10.07 13.28
N GLY A 131 -6.24 -8.86 13.59
CA GLY A 131 -5.42 -7.66 13.79
C GLY A 131 -4.97 -7.05 12.46
N GLY A 132 -3.92 -6.23 12.50
CA GLY A 132 -3.33 -5.59 11.32
C GLY A 132 -4.24 -4.61 10.61
N LYS A 133 -5.16 -3.98 11.33
CA LYS A 133 -6.08 -2.99 10.77
C LYS A 133 -5.32 -1.78 10.30
N LEU A 134 -5.68 -1.28 9.12
CA LEU A 134 -5.23 0.01 8.64
C LEU A 134 -6.06 1.12 9.27
N GLU A 135 -5.39 2.08 9.88
CA GLU A 135 -5.97 3.31 10.38
C GLU A 135 -5.39 4.52 9.66
N ILE A 136 -6.25 5.47 9.30
CA ILE A 136 -5.87 6.72 8.65
C ILE A 136 -6.38 7.88 9.51
N ARG A 137 -5.49 8.83 9.81
CA ARG A 137 -5.83 10.06 10.54
C ARG A 137 -5.90 11.24 9.57
N GLY A 138 -7.12 11.59 9.19
CA GLY A 138 -7.46 12.85 8.58
C GLY A 138 -7.89 13.88 9.64
N SER A 139 -9.05 14.51 9.48
CA SER A 139 -9.70 15.30 10.54
C SER A 139 -10.16 14.44 11.71
N THR A 140 -10.46 13.18 11.46
CA THR A 140 -10.82 12.15 12.44
C THR A 140 -9.99 10.90 12.20
N LEU A 141 -9.91 10.02 13.20
CA LEU A 141 -9.37 8.67 13.04
C LEU A 141 -10.38 7.82 12.27
N THR A 142 -9.94 7.16 11.21
CA THR A 142 -10.78 6.34 10.35
C THR A 142 -10.15 4.95 10.19
N ASN A 143 -10.88 3.92 10.61
CA ASN A 143 -10.55 2.53 10.31
C ASN A 143 -10.92 2.20 8.87
N VAL A 144 -10.16 1.32 8.23
CA VAL A 144 -10.34 0.89 6.84
C VAL A 144 -10.58 -0.62 6.76
N PRO A 145 -11.74 -1.11 7.26
CA PRO A 145 -12.02 -2.55 7.33
C PRO A 145 -12.12 -3.21 5.95
N GLU A 146 -12.36 -2.45 4.91
CA GLU A 146 -12.46 -2.97 3.55
C GLU A 146 -11.13 -3.56 3.07
N LEU A 147 -9.99 -3.09 3.60
CA LEU A 147 -8.68 -3.66 3.26
C LEU A 147 -8.47 -5.06 3.86
N ASP A 148 -9.28 -5.51 4.81
CA ASP A 148 -9.14 -6.85 5.41
C ASP A 148 -9.52 -7.97 4.44
N SER A 149 -10.29 -7.68 3.40
CA SER A 149 -10.69 -8.67 2.40
C SER A 149 -9.62 -8.87 1.32
N PRO A 150 -9.21 -10.13 1.03
CA PRO A 150 -8.27 -10.43 -0.04
C PRO A 150 -8.73 -9.90 -1.40
N GLY A 151 -7.82 -9.27 -2.12
CA GLY A 151 -8.08 -8.70 -3.44
C GLY A 151 -8.69 -7.30 -3.42
N ASN A 152 -9.00 -6.75 -2.25
CA ASN A 152 -9.42 -5.36 -2.12
C ASN A 152 -8.21 -4.44 -2.20
N MET A 153 -8.41 -3.33 -2.90
CA MET A 153 -7.47 -2.22 -2.95
C MET A 153 -8.00 -1.04 -2.14
N VAL A 154 -7.09 -0.30 -1.54
CA VAL A 154 -7.35 0.98 -0.87
C VAL A 154 -6.37 2.02 -1.37
N ILE A 155 -6.86 3.25 -1.57
CA ILE A 155 -6.06 4.39 -2.04
C ILE A 155 -6.34 5.58 -1.14
N PHE A 156 -5.31 6.30 -0.72
CA PHE A 156 -5.43 7.53 0.06
C PHE A 156 -4.28 8.50 -0.20
N PRO A 157 -4.47 9.81 0.08
CA PRO A 157 -3.38 10.79 0.00
C PRO A 157 -2.24 10.45 0.94
N SER A 158 -1.02 10.40 0.42
CA SER A 158 0.19 9.95 1.15
C SER A 158 0.60 10.85 2.32
N PHE A 159 0.07 12.07 2.38
CA PHE A 159 0.31 13.00 3.47
C PHE A 159 -0.61 12.80 4.70
N PHE A 160 -1.56 11.86 4.63
CA PHE A 160 -2.30 11.47 5.83
C PHE A 160 -1.44 10.57 6.71
N LEU A 161 -1.44 10.87 8.01
CA LEU A 161 -0.83 10.03 9.02
C LEU A 161 -1.61 8.71 9.07
N HIS A 162 -0.92 7.59 8.95
CA HIS A 162 -1.54 6.26 8.95
C HIS A 162 -0.64 5.24 9.62
N GLY A 163 -1.23 4.11 9.99
CA GLY A 163 -0.50 3.00 10.62
C GLY A 163 -1.27 1.69 10.49
N GLU A 164 -0.59 0.60 10.75
CA GLU A 164 -1.15 -0.74 10.73
C GLU A 164 -0.94 -1.37 12.10
N GLU A 165 -2.03 -1.74 12.76
CA GLU A 165 -2.03 -2.41 14.07
C GLU A 165 -1.23 -3.72 14.03
N PRO A 166 -0.75 -4.22 15.17
CA PRO A 166 -0.15 -5.54 15.25
C PRO A 166 -1.09 -6.65 14.75
N ILE A 167 -0.51 -7.60 13.99
CA ILE A 167 -1.19 -8.84 13.64
C ILE A 167 -1.24 -9.75 14.89
N THR A 168 -2.43 -10.23 15.24
CA THR A 168 -2.65 -11.09 16.40
C THR A 168 -2.78 -12.57 16.04
N LYS A 169 -3.18 -12.86 14.79
CA LYS A 169 -3.30 -14.24 14.29
C LYS A 169 -3.08 -14.32 12.79
N GLY A 170 -2.36 -15.36 12.36
CA GLY A 170 -2.16 -15.65 10.94
C GLY A 170 -1.12 -14.76 10.27
N ILE A 171 -1.28 -14.56 8.97
CA ILE A 171 -0.33 -13.81 8.14
C ILE A 171 -1.11 -12.87 7.20
N ARG A 172 -0.90 -11.58 7.35
CA ARG A 172 -1.36 -10.57 6.40
C ARG A 172 -0.29 -10.32 5.33
N ARG A 173 -0.72 -10.21 4.09
CA ARG A 173 0.13 -9.83 2.97
C ARG A 173 -0.48 -8.65 2.24
N SER A 174 0.33 -7.65 1.93
CA SER A 174 -0.10 -6.51 1.12
C SER A 174 0.98 -6.09 0.14
N ILE A 175 0.56 -5.50 -0.98
CA ILE A 175 1.45 -4.68 -1.81
C ILE A 175 1.12 -3.23 -1.52
N VAL A 176 2.16 -2.41 -1.41
CA VAL A 176 2.07 -0.96 -1.45
C VAL A 176 2.74 -0.44 -2.72
N SER A 177 2.09 0.54 -3.35
CA SER A 177 2.62 1.33 -4.45
C SER A 177 2.45 2.80 -4.11
N TRP A 178 3.52 3.57 -4.27
CA TRP A 178 3.51 5.01 -4.11
C TRP A 178 3.48 5.70 -5.47
N LEU A 179 2.47 6.52 -5.68
CA LEU A 179 2.32 7.27 -6.92
C LEU A 179 2.86 8.68 -6.71
N VAL A 180 3.85 9.01 -7.51
CA VAL A 180 4.59 10.27 -7.42
C VAL A 180 4.11 11.28 -8.45
N GLY A 181 4.28 12.55 -8.13
CA GLY A 181 3.96 13.67 -8.98
C GLY A 181 4.84 14.89 -8.69
N PRO A 182 4.61 16.03 -9.37
CA PRO A 182 5.37 17.24 -9.11
C PRO A 182 5.10 17.76 -7.70
N TYR A 183 6.04 18.52 -7.14
CA TYR A 183 5.83 19.22 -5.87
C TYR A 183 4.55 20.06 -5.90
N LEU A 184 3.86 20.13 -4.76
CA LEU A 184 2.83 21.13 -4.54
C LEU A 184 3.47 22.51 -4.58
N LYS A 185 2.96 23.40 -5.43
CA LYS A 185 3.41 24.80 -5.51
C LYS A 185 2.46 25.67 -4.72
#